data_64f644e1f58612276ac2e52ba1c8b019
#
_entry.id   64f644e1f58612276ac2e52ba1c8b019
#
_cell.length_a   1.000
_cell.length_b   1.000
_cell.length_c   1.000
_cell.angle_alpha   90.00
_cell.angle_beta   90.00
_cell.angle_gamma   90.00
#
_symmetry.space_group_name_H-M   'P 1'
#
loop_
_entity.id
_entity.type
_entity.pdbx_description
1 polymer ?
#
loop_
_entity_poly.entity_id
_entity_poly.type
_entity_poly.pdbx_seq_one_letter_code
_entity_poly.pdbx_strand_id
1 'polypeptide(L)'
;MVKERIVETGDGIQDELTIEMYNSFLKRMRDKGYMETNQIIAAGINKGLSLEIGPGPGYLGLEWLKKTEGTRLKGIEISANMIKLAEKNTKEYGFSNRTDYTKGDASNMPFSDNTFDGVFTNGSLHEWSQPENIFNEIYRVLKPEGIYFISDLKRDMNFFIKCFMKAVTKPVEIRPGLITSINAAYTSKEIQSILNNTNLKNSTVSSDLMGIIIKGRK
;
A
#
# COMPACT_ATOMS: atom_id res chain seq x y z
N MET A 1 -7.43 -19.66 -18.23
CA MET A 1 -6.18 -19.77 -17.41
C MET A 1 -5.75 -18.36 -17.01
N VAL A 2 -5.35 -18.18 -15.76
CA VAL A 2 -4.73 -16.92 -15.29
C VAL A 2 -3.34 -16.82 -15.93
N LYS A 3 -2.99 -15.67 -16.49
CA LYS A 3 -1.66 -15.45 -17.08
C LYS A 3 -0.60 -15.48 -15.97
N GLU A 4 0.60 -15.90 -16.32
CA GLU A 4 1.77 -15.84 -15.44
C GLU A 4 2.04 -14.40 -14.97
N ARG A 5 2.57 -14.25 -13.76
CA ARG A 5 2.86 -12.94 -13.17
C ARG A 5 4.07 -12.32 -13.89
N ILE A 6 3.93 -11.05 -14.28
CA ILE A 6 5.04 -10.26 -14.85
C ILE A 6 5.51 -9.33 -13.72
N VAL A 7 6.69 -9.58 -13.18
CA VAL A 7 7.24 -8.79 -12.08
C VAL A 7 7.54 -7.37 -12.55
N GLU A 8 7.07 -6.36 -11.84
CA GLU A 8 7.51 -4.98 -12.05
C GLU A 8 8.91 -4.77 -11.44
N THR A 9 9.67 -3.82 -11.97
CA THR A 9 10.97 -3.45 -11.42
C THR A 9 10.77 -2.78 -10.07
N GLY A 10 11.49 -3.27 -9.03
CA GLY A 10 11.30 -2.85 -7.63
C GLY A 10 11.83 -1.45 -7.26
N ASP A 11 12.04 -0.56 -8.23
CA ASP A 11 12.61 0.77 -7.98
C ASP A 11 11.56 1.85 -7.69
N GLY A 12 10.27 1.50 -7.74
CA GLY A 12 9.16 2.45 -7.63
C GLY A 12 9.14 3.47 -8.78
N ILE A 13 8.22 4.43 -8.73
CA ILE A 13 8.10 5.48 -9.75
C ILE A 13 9.17 6.55 -9.50
N GLN A 14 10.09 6.75 -10.45
CA GLN A 14 11.21 7.69 -10.36
C GLN A 14 11.06 8.91 -11.28
N ASP A 15 10.39 8.77 -12.41
CA ASP A 15 10.20 9.82 -13.42
C ASP A 15 9.19 10.87 -12.95
N GLU A 16 9.60 12.15 -13.00
CA GLU A 16 8.81 13.28 -12.48
C GLU A 16 7.44 13.42 -13.14
N LEU A 17 7.36 13.21 -14.46
CA LEU A 17 6.08 13.32 -15.18
C LEU A 17 5.11 12.22 -14.75
N THR A 18 5.60 11.00 -14.60
CA THR A 18 4.82 9.87 -14.09
C THR A 18 4.36 10.12 -12.65
N ILE A 19 5.23 10.68 -11.80
CA ILE A 19 4.91 11.09 -10.43
C ILE A 19 3.77 12.09 -10.40
N GLU A 20 3.81 13.13 -11.23
CA GLU A 20 2.74 14.14 -11.30
C GLU A 20 1.40 13.55 -11.76
N MET A 21 1.44 12.70 -12.78
CA MET A 21 0.25 12.00 -13.26
C MET A 21 -0.35 11.06 -12.20
N TYR A 22 0.51 10.30 -11.51
CA TYR A 22 0.10 9.41 -10.42
C TYR A 22 -0.45 10.20 -9.22
N ASN A 23 0.19 11.31 -8.85
CA ASN A 23 -0.31 12.25 -7.85
C ASN A 23 -1.73 12.77 -8.20
N SER A 24 -1.92 13.18 -9.45
CA SER A 24 -3.22 13.66 -9.94
C SER A 24 -4.29 12.56 -9.88
N PHE A 25 -3.93 11.32 -10.19
CA PHE A 25 -4.81 10.16 -10.07
C PHE A 25 -5.22 9.91 -8.62
N LEU A 26 -4.24 9.79 -7.69
CA LEU A 26 -4.53 9.53 -6.27
C LEU A 26 -5.29 10.69 -5.60
N LYS A 27 -5.01 11.94 -6.00
CA LYS A 27 -5.79 13.08 -5.56
C LYS A 27 -7.27 12.95 -5.94
N ARG A 28 -7.55 12.53 -7.18
CA ARG A 28 -8.94 12.25 -7.63
C ARG A 28 -9.59 11.11 -6.87
N MET A 29 -8.84 10.03 -6.59
CA MET A 29 -9.34 8.91 -5.78
C MET A 29 -9.72 9.37 -4.37
N ARG A 30 -8.86 10.17 -3.74
CA ARG A 30 -9.12 10.81 -2.45
C ARG A 30 -10.39 11.68 -2.49
N ASP A 31 -10.48 12.59 -3.47
CA ASP A 31 -11.59 13.55 -3.58
C ASP A 31 -12.94 12.86 -3.81
N LYS A 32 -12.92 11.66 -4.39
CA LYS A 32 -14.10 10.80 -4.57
C LYS A 32 -14.39 9.88 -3.38
N GLY A 33 -13.54 9.90 -2.34
CA GLY A 33 -13.70 9.04 -1.17
C GLY A 33 -13.37 7.56 -1.42
N TYR A 34 -12.54 7.25 -2.42
CA TYR A 34 -12.17 5.88 -2.79
C TYR A 34 -10.90 5.38 -2.07
N MET A 35 -10.39 6.14 -1.09
CA MET A 35 -9.31 5.67 -0.24
C MET A 35 -9.82 4.65 0.79
N GLU A 36 -9.05 3.61 1.04
CA GLU A 36 -9.40 2.50 1.95
C GLU A 36 -9.31 2.85 3.45
N THR A 37 -9.24 4.12 3.78
CA THR A 37 -9.08 4.63 5.14
C THR A 37 -10.08 4.05 6.13
N ASN A 38 -11.35 3.94 5.73
CA ASN A 38 -12.39 3.37 6.61
C ASN A 38 -12.19 1.88 6.87
N GLN A 39 -11.68 1.13 5.89
CA GLN A 39 -11.40 -0.30 6.02
C GLN A 39 -10.20 -0.54 6.96
N ILE A 40 -9.16 0.30 6.87
CA ILE A 40 -7.99 0.28 7.76
C ILE A 40 -8.43 0.54 9.21
N ILE A 41 -9.26 1.56 9.42
CA ILE A 41 -9.82 1.90 10.75
C ILE A 41 -10.70 0.77 11.27
N ALA A 42 -11.57 0.21 10.44
CA ALA A 42 -12.44 -0.92 10.78
C ALA A 42 -11.67 -2.21 11.10
N ALA A 43 -10.46 -2.39 10.54
CA ALA A 43 -9.56 -3.48 10.90
C ALA A 43 -8.94 -3.30 12.30
N GLY A 44 -9.08 -2.10 12.92
CA GLY A 44 -8.57 -1.79 14.25
C GLY A 44 -7.30 -0.94 14.26
N ILE A 45 -6.81 -0.49 13.10
CA ILE A 45 -5.65 0.42 13.01
C ILE A 45 -6.15 1.87 13.18
N ASN A 46 -6.30 2.29 14.42
CA ASN A 46 -6.91 3.58 14.76
C ASN A 46 -6.29 4.25 16.00
N LYS A 47 -5.13 3.78 16.47
CA LYS A 47 -4.43 4.31 17.66
C LYS A 47 -2.92 4.16 17.54
N GLY A 48 -2.18 4.91 18.35
CA GLY A 48 -0.74 4.80 18.50
C GLY A 48 0.06 5.22 17.27
N LEU A 49 1.15 4.52 17.03
CA LEU A 49 2.07 4.74 15.91
C LEU A 49 1.86 3.67 14.84
N SER A 50 1.52 4.10 13.62
CA SER A 50 1.38 3.19 12.49
C SER A 50 2.48 3.40 11.44
N LEU A 51 2.74 2.36 10.64
CA LEU A 51 3.62 2.39 9.48
C LEU A 51 2.78 2.23 8.20
N GLU A 52 3.01 3.11 7.23
CA GLU A 52 2.54 2.95 5.86
C GLU A 52 3.70 2.50 4.96
N ILE A 53 3.52 1.39 4.24
CA ILE A 53 4.50 0.88 3.29
C ILE A 53 4.12 1.38 1.89
N GLY A 54 5.06 2.03 1.20
CA GLY A 54 4.84 2.60 -0.13
C GLY A 54 3.78 3.70 -0.13
N PRO A 55 3.90 4.76 0.70
CA PRO A 55 2.89 5.82 0.79
C PRO A 55 2.69 6.59 -0.53
N GLY A 56 3.66 6.56 -1.44
CA GLY A 56 3.64 7.38 -2.64
C GLY A 56 3.44 8.87 -2.28
N PRO A 57 2.41 9.55 -2.83
CA PRO A 57 2.08 10.93 -2.47
C PRO A 57 1.53 11.12 -1.04
N GLY A 58 1.33 10.05 -0.26
CA GLY A 58 0.92 10.09 1.14
C GLY A 58 -0.58 10.25 1.42
N TYR A 59 -1.44 10.29 0.41
CA TYR A 59 -2.87 10.60 0.63
C TYR A 59 -3.59 9.59 1.51
N LEU A 60 -3.30 8.29 1.43
CA LEU A 60 -3.97 7.28 2.24
C LEU A 60 -3.69 7.50 3.73
N GLY A 61 -2.41 7.65 4.10
CA GLY A 61 -2.01 7.92 5.48
C GLY A 61 -2.50 9.27 5.99
N LEU A 62 -2.51 10.30 5.15
CA LEU A 62 -3.02 11.64 5.52
C LEU A 62 -4.55 11.62 5.76
N GLU A 63 -5.32 10.93 4.94
CA GLU A 63 -6.75 10.73 5.17
C GLU A 63 -7.02 9.85 6.40
N TRP A 64 -6.14 8.88 6.69
CA TRP A 64 -6.19 8.09 7.93
C TRP A 64 -5.93 8.97 9.15
N LEU A 65 -4.89 9.82 9.14
CA LEU A 65 -4.59 10.77 10.22
C LEU A 65 -5.72 11.76 10.48
N LYS A 66 -6.41 12.20 9.43
CA LYS A 66 -7.57 13.10 9.52
C LYS A 66 -8.75 12.48 10.28
N LYS A 67 -8.89 11.16 10.24
CA LYS A 67 -9.98 10.40 10.87
C LYS A 67 -9.59 9.76 12.21
N THR A 68 -8.33 9.87 12.62
CA THR A 68 -7.82 9.25 13.85
C THR A 68 -7.13 10.27 14.73
N GLU A 69 -7.68 10.54 15.91
CA GLU A 69 -7.09 11.47 16.86
C GLU A 69 -5.91 10.85 17.63
N GLY A 70 -4.91 11.65 17.98
CA GLY A 70 -3.76 11.21 18.79
C GLY A 70 -2.85 10.18 18.12
N THR A 71 -3.08 9.83 16.86
CA THR A 71 -2.25 8.87 16.11
C THR A 71 -1.05 9.56 15.45
N ARG A 72 -0.02 8.77 15.18
CA ARG A 72 1.17 9.18 14.41
C ARG A 72 1.42 8.18 13.29
N LEU A 73 2.06 8.65 12.23
CA LEU A 73 2.36 7.86 11.04
C LEU A 73 3.84 7.94 10.69
N LYS A 74 4.46 6.81 10.43
CA LYS A 74 5.70 6.72 9.66
C LYS A 74 5.40 6.13 8.28
N GLY A 75 6.11 6.61 7.26
CA GLY A 75 6.09 6.01 5.93
C GLY A 75 7.46 5.45 5.57
N ILE A 76 7.51 4.29 4.92
CA ILE A 76 8.72 3.78 4.27
C ILE A 76 8.50 3.76 2.77
N GLU A 77 9.37 4.44 2.01
CA GLU A 77 9.21 4.66 0.58
C GLU A 77 10.57 4.55 -0.13
N ILE A 78 10.60 3.86 -1.25
CA ILE A 78 11.82 3.65 -2.02
C ILE A 78 12.16 4.87 -2.89
N SER A 79 11.16 5.60 -3.38
CA SER A 79 11.31 6.77 -4.23
C SER A 79 11.52 8.05 -3.41
N ALA A 80 12.70 8.66 -3.51
CA ALA A 80 13.00 9.94 -2.88
C ALA A 80 12.09 11.09 -3.39
N ASN A 81 11.65 11.01 -4.64
CA ASN A 81 10.77 12.01 -5.23
C ASN A 81 9.33 11.88 -4.69
N MET A 82 8.86 10.65 -4.45
CA MET A 82 7.58 10.41 -3.77
C MET A 82 7.62 10.92 -2.32
N ILE A 83 8.72 10.73 -1.59
CA ILE A 83 8.89 11.26 -0.23
C ILE A 83 8.74 12.78 -0.24
N LYS A 84 9.45 13.50 -1.12
CA LYS A 84 9.33 14.97 -1.23
C LYS A 84 7.88 15.40 -1.47
N LEU A 85 7.17 14.66 -2.31
CA LEU A 85 5.76 14.93 -2.60
C LEU A 85 4.86 14.63 -1.39
N ALA A 86 5.08 13.52 -0.69
CA ALA A 86 4.36 13.18 0.54
C ALA A 86 4.58 14.23 1.64
N GLU A 87 5.83 14.71 1.82
CA GLU A 87 6.15 15.79 2.76
C GLU A 87 5.45 17.11 2.40
N LYS A 88 5.39 17.45 1.11
CA LYS A 88 4.64 18.62 0.63
C LYS A 88 3.16 18.48 0.97
N ASN A 89 2.55 17.35 0.63
CA ASN A 89 1.14 17.09 0.92
C ASN A 89 0.87 17.08 2.43
N THR A 90 1.79 16.54 3.23
CA THR A 90 1.73 16.56 4.70
C THR A 90 1.65 17.97 5.27
N LYS A 91 2.46 18.90 4.73
CA LYS A 91 2.41 20.32 5.12
C LYS A 91 1.07 20.95 4.77
N GLU A 92 0.55 20.67 3.57
CA GLU A 92 -0.77 21.15 3.13
C GLU A 92 -1.91 20.63 4.01
N TYR A 93 -1.80 19.41 4.55
CA TYR A 93 -2.75 18.84 5.51
C TYR A 93 -2.57 19.33 6.95
N GLY A 94 -1.46 19.99 7.27
CA GLY A 94 -1.15 20.44 8.63
C GLY A 94 -0.71 19.32 9.58
N PHE A 95 -0.20 18.19 9.05
CA PHE A 95 0.19 17.01 9.84
C PHE A 95 1.70 16.80 9.98
N SER A 96 2.52 17.82 9.73
CA SER A 96 3.99 17.73 9.81
C SER A 96 4.52 17.26 11.18
N ASN A 97 3.77 17.48 12.24
CA ASN A 97 4.11 17.04 13.61
C ASN A 97 3.65 15.61 13.92
N ARG A 98 2.91 14.97 13.02
CA ARG A 98 2.36 13.61 13.20
C ARG A 98 2.87 12.61 12.18
N THR A 99 3.65 13.05 11.18
CA THR A 99 4.19 12.21 10.10
C THR A 99 5.70 12.29 10.04
N ASP A 100 6.31 11.19 9.59
CA ASP A 100 7.74 11.07 9.29
C ASP A 100 7.92 10.05 8.16
N TYR A 101 8.67 10.42 7.11
CA TYR A 101 8.93 9.55 5.96
C TYR A 101 10.40 9.16 5.91
N THR A 102 10.65 7.87 5.76
CA THR A 102 11.99 7.28 5.68
C THR A 102 12.19 6.68 4.29
N LYS A 103 13.30 7.03 3.64
CA LYS A 103 13.71 6.34 2.42
C LYS A 103 14.25 4.96 2.76
N GLY A 104 13.70 3.92 2.16
CA GLY A 104 14.14 2.55 2.41
C GLY A 104 13.37 1.52 1.61
N ASP A 105 13.92 0.31 1.62
CA ASP A 105 13.29 -0.89 1.08
C ASP A 105 12.51 -1.60 2.19
N ALA A 106 11.24 -1.91 1.92
CA ALA A 106 10.39 -2.62 2.87
C ALA A 106 10.84 -4.07 3.15
N SER A 107 11.70 -4.64 2.31
CA SER A 107 12.30 -5.97 2.55
C SER A 107 13.37 -5.96 3.65
N ASN A 108 13.84 -4.78 4.07
CA ASN A 108 14.81 -4.58 5.15
C ASN A 108 14.56 -3.23 5.84
N MET A 109 13.53 -3.16 6.66
CA MET A 109 13.06 -1.91 7.26
C MET A 109 14.02 -1.39 8.34
N PRO A 110 14.42 -0.09 8.31
CA PRO A 110 15.33 0.50 9.29
C PRO A 110 14.62 0.85 10.62
N PHE A 111 13.72 -0.01 11.07
CA PHE A 111 12.96 0.17 12.30
C PHE A 111 13.25 -0.98 13.27
N SER A 112 13.22 -0.68 14.57
CA SER A 112 13.38 -1.70 15.61
C SER A 112 12.17 -2.65 15.65
N ASP A 113 12.40 -3.83 16.20
CA ASP A 113 11.33 -4.79 16.49
C ASP A 113 10.25 -4.17 17.39
N ASN A 114 9.02 -4.60 17.22
CA ASN A 114 7.90 -4.21 18.10
C ASN A 114 7.71 -2.69 18.23
N THR A 115 7.85 -1.96 17.13
CA THR A 115 7.76 -0.48 17.11
C THR A 115 6.33 0.00 16.86
N PHE A 116 5.59 -0.64 15.95
CA PHE A 116 4.33 -0.12 15.44
C PHE A 116 3.11 -0.82 16.04
N ASP A 117 2.06 -0.04 16.33
CA ASP A 117 0.77 -0.54 16.73
C ASP A 117 -0.04 -1.04 15.53
N GLY A 118 0.22 -0.49 14.34
CA GLY A 118 -0.39 -0.89 13.09
C GLY A 118 0.56 -0.78 11.89
N VAL A 119 0.36 -1.62 10.88
CA VAL A 119 1.03 -1.52 9.57
C VAL A 119 -0.02 -1.62 8.48
N PHE A 120 0.02 -0.71 7.51
CA PHE A 120 -0.89 -0.79 6.37
C PHE A 120 -0.22 -0.38 5.06
N THR A 121 -0.81 -0.82 3.96
CA THR A 121 -0.46 -0.40 2.61
C THR A 121 -1.63 -0.60 1.67
N ASN A 122 -1.66 0.18 0.60
CA ASN A 122 -2.55 0.01 -0.54
C ASN A 122 -1.79 0.21 -1.84
N GLY A 123 -1.84 -0.78 -2.73
CA GLY A 123 -1.28 -0.66 -4.07
C GLY A 123 0.24 -0.71 -4.14
N SER A 124 0.93 -1.38 -3.19
CA SER A 124 2.38 -1.61 -3.28
C SER A 124 2.77 -3.08 -3.37
N LEU A 125 1.89 -4.01 -2.97
CA LEU A 125 2.18 -5.44 -2.93
C LEU A 125 2.58 -6.01 -4.31
N HIS A 126 2.00 -5.52 -5.40
CA HIS A 126 2.32 -5.98 -6.75
C HIS A 126 3.77 -5.65 -7.17
N GLU A 127 4.40 -4.65 -6.55
CA GLU A 127 5.81 -4.28 -6.78
C GLU A 127 6.79 -5.14 -5.96
N TRP A 128 6.32 -5.91 -4.96
CA TRP A 128 7.20 -6.68 -4.09
C TRP A 128 7.82 -7.87 -4.83
N SER A 129 9.12 -7.82 -5.04
CA SER A 129 9.89 -8.91 -5.67
C SER A 129 10.13 -10.08 -4.71
N GLN A 130 10.24 -9.79 -3.41
CA GLN A 130 10.46 -10.75 -2.33
C GLN A 130 9.40 -10.56 -1.22
N PRO A 131 8.14 -10.90 -1.49
CA PRO A 131 7.03 -10.62 -0.57
C PRO A 131 7.18 -11.34 0.78
N GLU A 132 7.80 -12.52 0.83
CA GLU A 132 8.08 -13.24 2.08
C GLU A 132 8.92 -12.41 3.05
N ASN A 133 9.96 -11.73 2.54
CA ASN A 133 10.81 -10.88 3.36
C ASN A 133 10.02 -9.71 3.93
N ILE A 134 9.17 -9.07 3.10
CA ILE A 134 8.37 -7.93 3.53
C ILE A 134 7.31 -8.36 4.55
N PHE A 135 6.65 -9.50 4.36
CA PHE A 135 5.72 -10.04 5.37
C PHE A 135 6.42 -10.34 6.70
N ASN A 136 7.65 -10.88 6.67
CA ASN A 136 8.41 -11.12 7.88
C ASN A 136 8.88 -9.82 8.55
N GLU A 137 9.25 -8.80 7.78
CA GLU A 137 9.56 -7.46 8.29
C GLU A 137 8.32 -6.80 8.92
N ILE A 138 7.14 -6.90 8.30
CA ILE A 138 5.86 -6.45 8.88
C ILE A 138 5.65 -7.12 10.24
N TYR A 139 5.83 -8.45 10.31
CA TYR A 139 5.72 -9.15 11.59
C TYR A 139 6.75 -8.66 12.61
N ARG A 140 8.01 -8.47 12.21
CA ARG A 140 9.10 -8.03 13.10
C ARG A 140 8.82 -6.66 13.72
N VAL A 141 8.43 -5.69 12.89
CA VAL A 141 8.24 -4.31 13.34
C VAL A 141 6.93 -4.06 14.07
N LEU A 142 5.92 -4.93 13.91
CA LEU A 142 4.68 -4.87 14.68
C LEU A 142 4.93 -5.24 16.15
N LYS A 143 4.30 -4.51 17.06
CA LYS A 143 4.20 -4.89 18.47
C LYS A 143 3.40 -6.19 18.63
N PRO A 144 3.55 -6.92 19.75
CA PRO A 144 2.59 -7.95 20.12
C PRO A 144 1.17 -7.39 20.05
N GLU A 145 0.22 -8.15 19.47
CA GLU A 145 -1.16 -7.72 19.20
C GLU A 145 -1.31 -6.56 18.19
N GLY A 146 -0.21 -6.13 17.55
CA GLY A 146 -0.25 -5.14 16.46
C GLY A 146 -1.01 -5.67 15.24
N ILE A 147 -1.69 -4.77 14.53
CA ILE A 147 -2.62 -5.13 13.45
C ILE A 147 -2.01 -4.73 12.11
N TYR A 148 -2.23 -5.52 11.07
CA TYR A 148 -1.85 -5.17 9.70
C TYR A 148 -3.04 -5.27 8.75
N PHE A 149 -2.99 -4.38 7.73
CA PHE A 149 -3.95 -4.31 6.64
C PHE A 149 -3.20 -4.02 5.34
N ILE A 150 -3.26 -4.95 4.40
CA ILE A 150 -2.57 -4.87 3.11
C ILE A 150 -3.62 -5.06 2.04
N SER A 151 -3.70 -4.16 1.09
CA SER A 151 -4.62 -4.25 -0.03
C SER A 151 -3.94 -3.94 -1.35
N ASP A 152 -4.35 -4.62 -2.40
CA ASP A 152 -3.83 -4.41 -3.74
C ASP A 152 -4.77 -4.95 -4.81
N LEU A 153 -4.47 -4.64 -6.06
CA LEU A 153 -5.08 -5.22 -7.23
C LEU A 153 -4.89 -6.74 -7.27
N LYS A 154 -5.72 -7.45 -8.03
CA LYS A 154 -5.51 -8.87 -8.31
C LYS A 154 -5.37 -9.14 -9.81
N ARG A 155 -4.47 -10.07 -10.18
CA ARG A 155 -4.20 -10.40 -11.58
C ARG A 155 -5.35 -11.14 -12.26
N ASP A 156 -6.07 -11.95 -11.51
CA ASP A 156 -7.16 -12.81 -12.00
C ASP A 156 -8.53 -12.10 -12.08
N MET A 157 -8.53 -10.76 -12.13
CA MET A 157 -9.74 -9.98 -12.41
C MET A 157 -10.43 -10.44 -13.70
N ASN A 158 -11.76 -10.40 -13.67
CA ASN A 158 -12.55 -10.58 -14.87
C ASN A 158 -12.20 -9.55 -15.95
N PHE A 159 -12.23 -9.98 -17.22
CA PHE A 159 -11.94 -9.13 -18.37
C PHE A 159 -12.77 -7.83 -18.40
N PHE A 160 -14.06 -7.92 -18.13
CA PHE A 160 -14.96 -6.75 -18.11
C PHE A 160 -14.57 -5.74 -17.02
N ILE A 161 -14.16 -6.23 -15.85
CA ILE A 161 -13.66 -5.35 -14.77
C ILE A 161 -12.36 -4.65 -15.19
N LYS A 162 -11.42 -5.35 -15.82
CA LYS A 162 -10.19 -4.74 -16.37
C LYS A 162 -10.51 -3.65 -17.39
N CYS A 163 -11.43 -3.91 -18.32
CA CYS A 163 -11.88 -2.93 -19.31
C CYS A 163 -12.54 -1.71 -18.64
N PHE A 164 -13.39 -1.93 -17.65
CA PHE A 164 -14.01 -0.86 -16.88
C PHE A 164 -12.97 -0.01 -16.16
N MET A 165 -12.05 -0.63 -15.40
CA MET A 165 -10.99 0.09 -14.70
C MET A 165 -10.15 0.93 -15.67
N LYS A 166 -9.76 0.35 -16.83
CA LYS A 166 -9.02 1.09 -17.85
C LYS A 166 -9.83 2.28 -18.38
N ALA A 167 -11.13 2.12 -18.60
CA ALA A 167 -11.99 3.18 -19.13
C ALA A 167 -12.12 4.36 -18.15
N VAL A 168 -12.30 4.09 -16.85
CA VAL A 168 -12.50 5.13 -15.82
C VAL A 168 -11.21 5.75 -15.29
N THR A 169 -10.05 5.12 -15.52
CA THR A 169 -8.75 5.61 -15.07
C THR A 169 -8.35 6.86 -15.83
N LYS A 170 -8.07 7.92 -15.09
CA LYS A 170 -7.63 9.22 -15.61
C LYS A 170 -6.57 9.82 -14.67
N PRO A 171 -5.58 10.54 -15.21
CA PRO A 171 -5.40 10.85 -16.63
C PRO A 171 -5.16 9.57 -17.48
N VAL A 172 -5.39 9.67 -18.80
CA VAL A 172 -5.32 8.47 -19.67
C VAL A 172 -3.90 7.93 -19.82
N GLU A 173 -2.94 8.77 -19.59
CA GLU A 173 -1.51 8.50 -19.66
C GLU A 173 -1.03 7.48 -18.62
N ILE A 174 -1.71 7.35 -17.48
CA ILE A 174 -1.36 6.32 -16.47
C ILE A 174 -1.96 4.94 -16.74
N ARG A 175 -2.82 4.81 -17.76
CA ARG A 175 -3.44 3.51 -18.10
C ARG A 175 -2.44 2.40 -18.43
N PRO A 176 -1.31 2.66 -19.12
CA PRO A 176 -0.27 1.64 -19.27
C PRO A 176 0.22 1.13 -17.91
N GLY A 177 0.52 2.02 -16.96
CA GLY A 177 0.91 1.66 -15.59
C GLY A 177 -0.16 0.82 -14.88
N LEU A 178 -1.44 1.15 -14.97
CA LEU A 178 -2.50 0.30 -14.43
C LEU A 178 -2.46 -1.13 -15.00
N ILE A 179 -2.18 -1.28 -16.29
CA ILE A 179 -2.12 -2.61 -16.92
C ILE A 179 -0.89 -3.38 -16.47
N THR A 180 0.28 -2.73 -16.32
CA THR A 180 1.49 -3.37 -15.78
C THR A 180 1.26 -3.81 -14.35
N SER A 181 0.70 -2.95 -13.48
CA SER A 181 0.37 -3.27 -12.09
C SER A 181 -0.62 -4.43 -11.97
N ILE A 182 -1.67 -4.49 -12.81
CA ILE A 182 -2.58 -5.65 -12.87
C ILE A 182 -1.84 -6.93 -13.26
N ASN A 183 -0.90 -6.88 -14.21
CA ASN A 183 -0.14 -8.04 -14.64
C ASN A 183 0.89 -8.49 -13.59
N ALA A 184 1.40 -7.56 -12.79
CA ALA A 184 2.32 -7.80 -11.68
C ALA A 184 1.61 -8.23 -10.40
N ALA A 185 0.31 -7.99 -10.27
CA ALA A 185 -0.46 -8.30 -9.08
C ALA A 185 -0.52 -9.82 -8.81
N TYR A 186 -0.65 -10.17 -7.55
CA TYR A 186 -0.81 -11.55 -7.12
C TYR A 186 -2.26 -12.03 -7.22
N THR A 187 -2.47 -13.32 -7.27
CA THR A 187 -3.76 -13.96 -7.01
C THR A 187 -3.88 -14.32 -5.53
N SER A 188 -5.11 -14.49 -5.02
CA SER A 188 -5.32 -14.90 -3.63
C SER A 188 -4.66 -16.24 -3.30
N LYS A 189 -4.58 -17.17 -4.26
CA LYS A 189 -3.92 -18.47 -4.09
C LYS A 189 -2.41 -18.34 -3.94
N GLU A 190 -1.78 -17.47 -4.75
CA GLU A 190 -0.34 -17.20 -4.66
C GLU A 190 -0.01 -16.54 -3.32
N ILE A 191 -0.79 -15.54 -2.90
CA ILE A 191 -0.62 -14.89 -1.60
C ILE A 191 -0.75 -15.89 -0.45
N GLN A 192 -1.77 -16.76 -0.48
CA GLN A 192 -1.93 -17.76 0.57
C GLN A 192 -0.72 -18.72 0.64
N SER A 193 -0.19 -19.12 -0.53
CA SER A 193 1.01 -19.97 -0.59
C SER A 193 2.23 -19.27 -0.02
N ILE A 194 2.42 -17.99 -0.35
CA ILE A 194 3.51 -17.16 0.16
C ILE A 194 3.41 -17.00 1.67
N LEU A 195 2.25 -16.61 2.18
CA LEU A 195 2.01 -16.39 3.61
C LEU A 195 2.25 -17.65 4.46
N ASN A 196 1.97 -18.84 3.93
CA ASN A 196 2.21 -20.09 4.63
C ASN A 196 3.70 -20.31 5.01
N ASN A 197 4.62 -19.64 4.31
CA ASN A 197 6.07 -19.70 4.56
C ASN A 197 6.57 -18.50 5.39
N THR A 198 5.68 -17.69 5.96
CA THR A 198 6.02 -16.50 6.74
C THR A 198 5.46 -16.53 8.16
N ASN A 199 5.90 -15.59 8.98
CA ASN A 199 5.36 -15.41 10.32
C ASN A 199 3.89 -14.91 10.32
N LEU A 200 3.36 -14.48 9.17
CA LEU A 200 1.98 -14.06 8.98
C LEU A 200 1.06 -15.16 8.40
N LYS A 201 1.42 -16.42 8.54
CA LYS A 201 0.67 -17.60 8.02
C LYS A 201 -0.81 -17.67 8.45
N ASN A 202 -1.17 -17.04 9.55
CA ASN A 202 -2.55 -17.00 10.07
C ASN A 202 -3.35 -15.80 9.54
N SER A 203 -2.87 -15.11 8.49
CA SER A 203 -3.58 -14.01 7.86
C SER A 203 -4.94 -14.44 7.31
N THR A 204 -5.91 -13.53 7.40
CA THR A 204 -7.13 -13.64 6.61
C THR A 204 -6.88 -13.03 5.23
N VAL A 205 -7.03 -13.83 4.19
CA VAL A 205 -6.96 -13.39 2.79
C VAL A 205 -8.37 -13.38 2.22
N SER A 206 -8.82 -12.22 1.76
CA SER A 206 -10.10 -12.04 1.09
C SER A 206 -9.91 -11.31 -0.24
N SER A 207 -10.84 -11.46 -1.17
CA SER A 207 -10.80 -10.73 -2.44
C SER A 207 -12.20 -10.33 -2.87
N ASP A 208 -12.28 -9.22 -3.59
CA ASP A 208 -13.48 -8.75 -4.26
C ASP A 208 -13.33 -8.82 -5.79
N LEU A 209 -14.07 -7.99 -6.53
CA LEU A 209 -14.02 -7.95 -7.99
C LEU A 209 -12.69 -7.41 -8.52
N MET A 210 -12.00 -6.52 -7.78
CA MET A 210 -10.84 -5.75 -8.25
C MET A 210 -9.55 -6.06 -7.50
N GLY A 211 -9.63 -6.45 -6.22
CA GLY A 211 -8.47 -6.51 -5.35
C GLY A 211 -8.44 -7.68 -4.38
N ILE A 212 -7.36 -7.70 -3.62
CA ILE A 212 -7.07 -8.62 -2.52
C ILE A 212 -6.89 -7.79 -1.26
N ILE A 213 -7.39 -8.31 -0.14
CA ILE A 213 -7.14 -7.76 1.19
C ILE A 213 -6.52 -8.87 2.04
N ILE A 214 -5.41 -8.55 2.68
CA ILE A 214 -4.69 -9.39 3.63
C ILE A 214 -4.70 -8.65 4.96
N LYS A 215 -5.21 -9.26 6.00
CA LYS A 215 -5.26 -8.66 7.32
C LYS A 215 -5.10 -9.67 8.42
N GLY A 216 -4.64 -9.19 9.57
CA GLY A 216 -4.45 -10.02 10.74
C GLY A 216 -3.81 -9.26 11.89
N ARG A 217 -3.32 -10.03 12.85
CA ARG A 217 -2.69 -9.55 14.07
C ARG A 217 -1.43 -10.37 14.34
N LYS A 218 -0.39 -9.73 14.87
CA LYS A 218 0.81 -10.40 15.37
C LYS A 218 0.53 -11.16 16.65
#